data_8fc959065ea2769f2145103ac159791a
#
_entry.id   8fc959065ea2769f2145103ac159791a
#
_cell.length_a   1.000
_cell.length_b   1.000
_cell.length_c   1.000
_cell.angle_alpha   90.00
_cell.angle_beta   90.00
_cell.angle_gamma   90.00
#
_symmetry.space_group_name_H-M   'P 1'
#
loop_
_entity.id
_entity.type
_entity.pdbx_description
1 polymer ?
#
loop_
_entity_poly.entity_id
_entity_poly.type
_entity_poly.pdbx_seq_one_letter_code
_entity_poly.pdbx_strand_id
1 'polypeptide(L)'
;DVSQVTYTNNSDEYNDFEPGEHYLQLSQTERNMLDLVCENFDNVVVVYNGANAMELGFLNEYEQIKGALWCPGTGQSGFNALGSILSGEVNPSAKTSDTFVADLTATPTANNFGAMYYDNMDKFNVVSVGATGEEETSTPSFVNYVEGIYVGYKFYETAAVEGLINYDETVVYPFGYGLSYTTFTQEMGEITESDGTISFDVTVTNTGDVAGKDVVEVYYNPPYTNGGIEKASANLIAFEKTGMLEPGASETVTISFKAEDMASYDYQNAKAYVLEAGNYEISINSDSHNVIDSRTYNVPETITYSGENGRSTDAQTATNVFDYAAGEVTYLSRADGFANYAEATAAPATYTLPEDQKETFINNSNYDPTAYNNEEDEMPTTGADNGLELADLRGVDYDDAQWDELLDQMSVEDMDSLIALGGYQTNSVASINKVQTIDCDGPASINNNFTGTGSVGFPSAVMIANTWSTD
;
A
#
# COMPACT_ATOMS: atom_id res chain seq x y z
N ASP A 1 14.24 -1.00 -12.99
CA ASP A 1 13.52 -2.20 -12.55
C ASP A 1 13.72 -2.36 -11.05
N VAL A 2 12.74 -1.89 -10.26
CA VAL A 2 12.79 -1.90 -8.79
C VAL A 2 12.88 -3.32 -8.20
N SER A 3 12.51 -4.35 -8.95
CA SER A 3 12.55 -5.74 -8.48
C SER A 3 13.97 -6.30 -8.31
N GLN A 4 14.97 -5.60 -8.81
CA GLN A 4 16.37 -6.04 -8.77
C GLN A 4 17.25 -5.21 -7.84
N VAL A 5 16.69 -4.19 -7.20
CA VAL A 5 17.47 -3.34 -6.32
C VAL A 5 17.47 -3.94 -4.93
N THR A 6 18.58 -4.51 -4.55
CA THR A 6 18.81 -4.93 -3.17
C THR A 6 18.98 -3.68 -2.31
N TYR A 7 18.26 -3.61 -1.20
CA TYR A 7 18.38 -2.53 -0.23
C TYR A 7 19.77 -2.47 0.43
N THR A 8 20.42 -3.60 0.44
CA THR A 8 21.77 -3.75 0.95
C THR A 8 22.80 -3.43 -0.13
N ASN A 9 23.01 -2.14 -0.35
CA ASN A 9 24.23 -1.69 -0.98
C ASN A 9 24.40 -2.00 -2.48
N ASN A 10 23.83 -1.18 -3.32
CA ASN A 10 24.19 -1.10 -4.73
C ASN A 10 25.19 0.03 -5.03
N SER A 11 25.93 0.50 -4.01
CA SER A 11 27.01 1.47 -4.20
C SER A 11 28.09 0.97 -5.17
N ASP A 12 28.26 -0.34 -5.30
CA ASP A 12 29.16 -0.94 -6.29
C ASP A 12 28.66 -0.82 -7.74
N GLU A 13 27.33 -0.66 -7.94
CA GLU A 13 26.71 -0.50 -9.26
C GLU A 13 26.63 0.98 -9.67
N TYR A 14 26.49 1.86 -8.70
CA TYR A 14 26.38 3.30 -8.89
C TYR A 14 27.60 3.99 -8.28
N ASN A 15 28.55 4.38 -9.09
CA ASN A 15 29.81 5.04 -8.66
C ASN A 15 29.60 6.39 -7.93
N ASP A 16 28.39 6.74 -7.52
CA ASP A 16 27.99 7.99 -6.92
C ASP A 16 27.51 7.85 -5.45
N PHE A 17 27.71 6.68 -4.87
CA PHE A 17 27.42 6.39 -3.47
C PHE A 17 28.67 5.85 -2.77
N GLU A 18 28.81 6.14 -1.48
CA GLU A 18 29.85 5.56 -0.65
C GLU A 18 29.44 4.13 -0.21
N PRO A 19 30.40 3.26 0.13
CA PRO A 19 30.10 1.93 0.62
C PRO A 19 29.15 1.93 1.83
N GLY A 20 28.00 1.27 1.72
CA GLY A 20 26.98 1.20 2.75
C GLY A 20 25.79 2.18 2.52
N GLU A 21 25.94 3.12 1.62
CA GLU A 21 24.84 3.98 1.19
C GLU A 21 23.92 3.26 0.19
N HIS A 22 22.74 3.81 -0.06
CA HIS A 22 21.75 3.24 -0.98
C HIS A 22 21.01 4.35 -1.77
N TYR A 23 20.39 3.98 -2.87
CA TYR A 23 19.77 4.94 -3.82
C TYR A 23 18.57 5.71 -3.27
N LEU A 24 18.05 5.39 -2.08
CA LEU A 24 17.02 6.17 -1.38
C LEU A 24 17.60 7.25 -0.45
N GLN A 25 18.91 7.48 -0.53
CA GLN A 25 19.64 8.60 0.06
C GLN A 25 20.06 9.59 -1.04
N LEU A 26 20.60 10.73 -0.64
CA LEU A 26 21.28 11.61 -1.59
C LEU A 26 22.55 10.94 -2.12
N SER A 27 22.71 10.90 -3.43
CA SER A 27 23.98 10.58 -4.04
C SER A 27 25.04 11.67 -3.80
N GLN A 28 26.32 11.34 -4.00
CA GLN A 28 27.41 12.33 -3.86
C GLN A 28 27.24 13.52 -4.83
N THR A 29 26.76 13.28 -6.04
CA THR A 29 26.47 14.34 -7.01
C THR A 29 25.35 15.27 -6.53
N GLU A 30 24.29 14.73 -5.95
CA GLU A 30 23.19 15.53 -5.38
C GLU A 30 23.64 16.34 -4.16
N ARG A 31 24.48 15.77 -3.27
CA ARG A 31 25.09 16.51 -2.16
C ARG A 31 25.95 17.65 -2.66
N ASN A 32 26.84 17.40 -3.61
CA ASN A 32 27.69 18.44 -4.21
C ASN A 32 26.86 19.55 -4.86
N MET A 33 25.75 19.21 -5.50
CA MET A 33 24.81 20.18 -6.07
C MET A 33 24.18 21.05 -4.96
N LEU A 34 23.69 20.42 -3.87
CA LEU A 34 23.10 21.15 -2.74
C LEU A 34 24.12 22.07 -2.06
N ASP A 35 25.35 21.60 -1.81
CA ASP A 35 26.44 22.39 -1.27
C ASP A 35 26.67 23.64 -2.14
N LEU A 36 26.85 23.45 -3.44
CA LEU A 36 27.07 24.55 -4.38
C LEU A 36 25.89 25.54 -4.41
N VAL A 37 24.66 25.05 -4.40
CA VAL A 37 23.45 25.88 -4.41
C VAL A 37 23.36 26.66 -3.10
N CYS A 38 23.52 26.01 -1.96
CA CYS A 38 23.43 26.64 -0.64
C CYS A 38 24.59 27.60 -0.33
N GLU A 39 25.76 27.41 -0.94
CA GLU A 39 26.85 28.41 -0.89
C GLU A 39 26.52 29.70 -1.63
N ASN A 40 25.66 29.67 -2.63
CA ASN A 40 25.40 30.81 -3.52
C ASN A 40 24.02 31.45 -3.35
N PHE A 41 23.07 30.80 -2.64
CA PHE A 41 21.69 31.26 -2.47
C PHE A 41 21.24 31.14 -1.02
N ASP A 42 20.63 32.18 -0.46
CA ASP A 42 20.12 32.23 0.90
C ASP A 42 18.69 31.63 1.03
N ASN A 43 17.98 31.46 -0.07
CA ASN A 43 16.61 30.91 -0.11
C ASN A 43 16.54 29.82 -1.17
N VAL A 44 16.50 28.59 -0.70
CA VAL A 44 16.44 27.37 -1.52
C VAL A 44 15.13 26.65 -1.26
N VAL A 45 14.48 26.17 -2.30
CA VAL A 45 13.33 25.27 -2.23
C VAL A 45 13.70 23.97 -2.90
N VAL A 46 13.52 22.88 -2.16
CA VAL A 46 13.74 21.52 -2.68
C VAL A 46 12.42 20.95 -3.20
N VAL A 47 12.42 20.42 -4.42
CA VAL A 47 11.30 19.67 -4.98
C VAL A 47 11.74 18.22 -5.17
N TYR A 48 11.23 17.34 -4.35
CA TYR A 48 11.46 15.91 -4.49
C TYR A 48 10.44 15.32 -5.49
N ASN A 49 10.91 14.98 -6.69
CA ASN A 49 10.07 14.40 -7.75
C ASN A 49 10.26 12.89 -7.83
N GLY A 50 9.82 12.18 -6.80
CA GLY A 50 9.81 10.73 -6.69
C GLY A 50 8.48 10.23 -6.13
N ALA A 51 8.09 9.00 -6.46
CA ALA A 51 6.84 8.40 -6.00
C ALA A 51 7.00 7.57 -4.72
N ASN A 52 8.22 7.27 -4.31
CA ASN A 52 8.56 6.48 -3.13
C ASN A 52 9.16 7.34 -2.03
N ALA A 53 9.17 6.84 -0.81
CA ALA A 53 9.88 7.47 0.29
C ALA A 53 11.39 7.55 0.00
N MET A 54 12.03 8.58 0.52
CA MET A 54 13.46 8.83 0.48
C MET A 54 13.89 9.38 1.83
N GLU A 55 15.12 9.21 2.22
CA GLU A 55 15.67 9.83 3.43
C GLU A 55 15.80 11.35 3.23
N LEU A 56 14.91 12.11 3.87
CA LEU A 56 14.83 13.56 3.74
C LEU A 56 15.49 14.32 4.90
N GLY A 57 16.25 13.63 5.75
CA GLY A 57 16.97 14.26 6.88
C GLY A 57 17.89 15.40 6.47
N PHE A 58 18.46 15.34 5.27
CA PHE A 58 19.32 16.38 4.72
C PHE A 58 18.67 17.76 4.61
N LEU A 59 17.35 17.84 4.55
CA LEU A 59 16.64 19.13 4.49
C LEU A 59 16.92 20.00 5.72
N ASN A 60 17.26 19.39 6.85
CA ASN A 60 17.60 20.08 8.10
C ASN A 60 19.10 20.41 8.23
N GLU A 61 19.94 19.91 7.32
CA GLU A 61 21.38 20.15 7.33
C GLU A 61 21.77 21.52 6.73
N TYR A 62 20.88 22.11 5.93
CA TYR A 62 21.12 23.37 5.21
C TYR A 62 20.17 24.48 5.66
N GLU A 63 20.69 25.49 6.35
CA GLU A 63 19.91 26.66 6.78
C GLU A 63 19.28 27.45 5.62
N GLN A 64 19.82 27.32 4.41
CA GLN A 64 19.35 27.97 3.19
C GLN A 64 18.07 27.33 2.65
N ILE A 65 17.79 26.07 2.96
CA ILE A 65 16.55 25.41 2.55
C ILE A 65 15.40 25.98 3.37
N LYS A 66 14.50 26.72 2.72
CA LYS A 66 13.35 27.39 3.35
C LYS A 66 12.02 26.71 3.07
N GLY A 67 12.01 25.73 2.18
CA GLY A 67 10.82 24.94 1.86
C GLY A 67 11.17 23.69 1.10
N ALA A 68 10.30 22.69 1.22
CA ALA A 68 10.39 21.46 0.46
C ALA A 68 9.00 21.06 -0.02
N LEU A 69 8.94 20.46 -1.19
CA LEU A 69 7.72 19.92 -1.79
C LEU A 69 7.95 18.50 -2.24
N TRP A 70 7.16 17.58 -1.72
CA TRP A 70 7.05 16.25 -2.31
C TRP A 70 6.09 16.31 -3.51
N CYS A 71 6.62 16.03 -4.70
CA CYS A 71 5.93 16.16 -5.96
C CYS A 71 6.04 14.84 -6.76
N PRO A 72 5.26 13.79 -6.41
CA PRO A 72 5.23 12.54 -7.17
C PRO A 72 4.83 12.76 -8.63
N GLY A 73 4.63 11.69 -9.39
CA GLY A 73 4.27 11.79 -10.80
C GLY A 73 3.04 12.69 -11.02
N THR A 74 3.26 13.85 -11.65
CA THR A 74 2.24 14.90 -11.84
C THR A 74 1.38 14.71 -13.07
N GLY A 75 1.65 13.67 -13.88
CA GLY A 75 1.09 13.55 -15.20
C GLY A 75 1.68 14.58 -16.19
N GLN A 76 1.08 14.66 -17.35
CA GLN A 76 1.64 15.42 -18.50
C GLN A 76 1.66 16.95 -18.30
N SER A 77 0.76 17.50 -17.51
CA SER A 77 0.60 18.96 -17.35
C SER A 77 0.58 19.43 -15.88
N GLY A 78 0.70 18.55 -14.91
CA GLY A 78 0.56 18.89 -13.47
C GLY A 78 1.67 19.79 -12.95
N PHE A 79 2.85 19.84 -13.56
CA PHE A 79 3.90 20.79 -13.20
C PHE A 79 3.49 22.27 -13.35
N ASN A 80 2.42 22.57 -14.09
CA ASN A 80 1.89 23.94 -14.13
C ASN A 80 1.43 24.40 -12.74
N ALA A 81 0.86 23.50 -11.93
CA ALA A 81 0.43 23.79 -10.56
C ALA A 81 1.61 24.10 -9.62
N LEU A 82 2.78 23.49 -9.85
CA LEU A 82 3.97 23.74 -9.04
C LEU A 82 4.39 25.23 -9.10
N GLY A 83 4.35 25.84 -10.27
CA GLY A 83 4.62 27.26 -10.43
C GLY A 83 3.65 28.15 -9.65
N SER A 84 2.35 27.84 -9.68
CA SER A 84 1.32 28.56 -8.93
C SER A 84 1.45 28.40 -7.41
N ILE A 85 1.88 27.22 -6.95
CA ILE A 85 2.17 26.99 -5.52
C ILE A 85 3.39 27.81 -5.09
N LEU A 86 4.50 27.72 -5.81
CA LEU A 86 5.74 28.42 -5.47
C LEU A 86 5.60 29.95 -5.52
N SER A 87 4.72 30.47 -6.38
CA SER A 87 4.42 31.91 -6.44
C SER A 87 3.43 32.39 -5.36
N GLY A 88 2.78 31.48 -4.64
CA GLY A 88 1.75 31.80 -3.67
C GLY A 88 0.37 32.08 -4.28
N GLU A 89 0.19 31.87 -5.59
CA GLU A 89 -1.10 32.01 -6.28
C GLU A 89 -2.09 30.90 -5.84
N VAL A 90 -1.57 29.71 -5.55
CA VAL A 90 -2.34 28.58 -5.03
C VAL A 90 -1.78 28.17 -3.67
N ASN A 91 -2.64 28.12 -2.66
CA ASN A 91 -2.31 27.61 -1.34
C ASN A 91 -2.37 26.07 -1.35
N PRO A 92 -1.25 25.36 -1.06
CA PRO A 92 -1.25 23.91 -1.00
C PRO A 92 -2.10 23.39 0.17
N SER A 93 -2.72 22.24 -0.02
CA SER A 93 -3.52 21.55 1.01
C SER A 93 -3.31 20.04 1.00
N ALA A 94 -2.26 19.58 0.32
CA ALA A 94 -1.85 18.19 0.29
C ALA A 94 -1.14 17.81 1.59
N LYS A 95 -1.21 16.52 1.92
CA LYS A 95 -0.52 15.92 3.06
C LYS A 95 0.19 14.65 2.62
N THR A 96 1.24 14.24 3.34
CA THR A 96 2.00 13.04 3.01
C THR A 96 1.13 11.79 3.14
N SER A 97 1.24 10.88 2.19
CA SER A 97 0.65 9.54 2.25
C SER A 97 1.69 8.47 2.64
N ASP A 98 2.84 8.90 3.13
CA ASP A 98 3.93 8.06 3.61
C ASP A 98 4.60 8.69 4.84
N THR A 99 5.41 7.90 5.56
CA THR A 99 6.27 8.38 6.65
C THR A 99 7.69 8.52 6.13
N PHE A 100 8.26 9.72 6.23
CA PHE A 100 9.64 9.97 5.86
C PHE A 100 10.54 9.86 7.09
N VAL A 101 11.56 9.03 7.02
CA VAL A 101 12.44 8.73 8.14
C VAL A 101 13.88 9.13 7.86
N ALA A 102 14.69 9.21 8.91
CA ALA A 102 16.10 9.55 8.81
C ALA A 102 16.95 8.39 8.27
N ASP A 103 16.54 7.14 8.53
CA ASP A 103 17.23 5.94 8.10
C ASP A 103 16.21 4.86 7.74
N LEU A 104 16.07 4.57 6.45
CA LEU A 104 15.15 3.56 5.93
C LEU A 104 15.64 2.13 6.23
N THR A 105 16.92 1.92 6.51
CA THR A 105 17.45 0.59 6.84
C THR A 105 17.07 0.14 8.25
N ALA A 106 16.68 1.07 9.12
CA ALA A 106 16.20 0.80 10.48
C ALA A 106 14.73 0.36 10.54
N THR A 107 14.05 0.20 9.41
CA THR A 107 12.65 -0.25 9.39
C THR A 107 12.54 -1.77 9.51
N PRO A 108 11.46 -2.32 10.09
CA PRO A 108 11.26 -3.77 10.14
C PRO A 108 11.21 -4.44 8.75
N THR A 109 10.83 -3.69 7.72
CA THR A 109 10.70 -4.17 6.34
C THR A 109 12.02 -4.18 5.57
N ALA A 110 13.09 -3.55 6.08
CA ALA A 110 14.35 -3.38 5.36
C ALA A 110 14.97 -4.71 4.90
N ASN A 111 14.88 -5.77 5.71
CA ASN A 111 15.40 -7.08 5.35
C ASN A 111 14.59 -7.82 4.28
N ASN A 112 13.41 -7.31 3.92
CA ASN A 112 12.58 -7.89 2.86
C ASN A 112 12.84 -7.26 1.49
N PHE A 113 13.66 -6.23 1.44
CA PHE A 113 14.08 -5.63 0.18
C PHE A 113 15.27 -6.36 -0.38
N GLY A 114 15.14 -6.82 -1.61
CA GLY A 114 16.20 -7.48 -2.32
C GLY A 114 15.81 -8.88 -2.78
N ALA A 115 16.72 -9.49 -3.51
CA ALA A 115 16.54 -10.82 -4.04
C ALA A 115 17.03 -11.86 -3.02
N MET A 116 16.09 -12.43 -2.26
CA MET A 116 16.36 -13.55 -1.37
C MET A 116 16.12 -14.85 -2.13
N TYR A 117 17.15 -15.37 -2.79
CA TYR A 117 17.10 -16.64 -3.52
C TYR A 117 17.48 -17.80 -2.62
N TYR A 118 16.77 -18.93 -2.82
CA TYR A 118 17.18 -20.16 -2.17
C TYR A 118 18.50 -20.71 -2.75
N ASP A 119 19.41 -21.08 -1.89
CA ASP A 119 20.74 -21.61 -2.24
C ASP A 119 20.76 -23.10 -2.61
N ASN A 120 19.63 -23.82 -2.42
CA ASN A 120 19.51 -25.26 -2.68
C ASN A 120 18.41 -25.61 -3.71
N MET A 121 17.95 -24.62 -4.49
CA MET A 121 16.80 -24.78 -5.40
C MET A 121 17.15 -24.71 -6.88
N ASP A 122 18.42 -24.83 -7.26
CA ASP A 122 18.88 -24.74 -8.65
C ASP A 122 18.17 -25.67 -9.63
N LYS A 123 17.77 -26.87 -9.17
CA LYS A 123 17.01 -27.83 -9.99
C LYS A 123 15.62 -27.36 -10.39
N PHE A 124 15.11 -26.31 -9.72
CA PHE A 124 13.83 -25.71 -10.00
C PHE A 124 13.95 -24.36 -10.74
N ASN A 125 15.13 -24.06 -11.26
CA ASN A 125 15.31 -22.88 -12.08
C ASN A 125 14.42 -22.97 -13.33
N VAL A 126 13.77 -21.86 -13.66
CA VAL A 126 12.97 -21.69 -14.85
C VAL A 126 13.70 -20.77 -15.81
N VAL A 127 13.93 -21.24 -17.03
CA VAL A 127 14.48 -20.40 -18.10
C VAL A 127 13.32 -19.88 -18.95
N SER A 128 13.24 -18.57 -19.06
CA SER A 128 12.24 -17.88 -19.89
C SER A 128 12.94 -16.88 -20.81
N VAL A 129 12.24 -16.49 -21.87
CA VAL A 129 12.72 -15.40 -22.74
C VAL A 129 12.10 -14.10 -22.24
N GLY A 130 12.93 -13.19 -21.77
CA GLY A 130 12.51 -11.88 -21.29
C GLY A 130 11.99 -10.96 -22.42
N ALA A 131 11.45 -9.82 -22.04
CA ALA A 131 10.91 -8.82 -22.98
C ALA A 131 11.96 -8.29 -23.99
N THR A 132 13.24 -8.39 -23.64
CA THR A 132 14.38 -8.03 -24.51
C THR A 132 14.74 -9.11 -25.54
N GLY A 133 14.14 -10.31 -25.43
CA GLY A 133 14.45 -11.48 -26.24
C GLY A 133 15.67 -12.27 -25.75
N GLU A 134 16.22 -11.95 -24.61
CA GLU A 134 17.30 -12.69 -23.95
C GLU A 134 16.75 -13.76 -23.01
N GLU A 135 17.50 -14.86 -22.85
CA GLU A 135 17.16 -15.90 -21.88
C GLU A 135 17.44 -15.39 -20.45
N GLU A 136 16.44 -15.49 -19.62
CA GLU A 136 16.49 -15.15 -18.19
C GLU A 136 16.27 -16.40 -17.36
N THR A 137 17.11 -16.62 -16.35
CA THR A 137 16.95 -17.73 -15.41
C THR A 137 16.40 -17.21 -14.11
N SER A 138 15.21 -17.69 -13.73
CA SER A 138 14.59 -17.39 -12.43
C SER A 138 14.85 -18.53 -11.47
N THR A 139 15.52 -18.22 -10.36
CA THR A 139 15.69 -19.13 -9.21
C THR A 139 14.58 -18.88 -8.21
N PRO A 140 13.99 -19.93 -7.60
CA PRO A 140 13.00 -19.73 -6.53
C PRO A 140 13.51 -18.83 -5.41
N SER A 141 12.67 -17.88 -5.01
CA SER A 141 12.95 -16.86 -4.01
C SER A 141 11.89 -16.87 -2.91
N PHE A 142 12.14 -16.16 -1.84
CA PHE A 142 11.21 -16.00 -0.73
C PHE A 142 11.21 -14.58 -0.18
N VAL A 143 10.22 -14.27 0.63
CA VAL A 143 10.11 -13.02 1.40
C VAL A 143 9.62 -13.38 2.80
N ASN A 144 10.18 -12.74 3.83
CA ASN A 144 9.74 -12.89 5.21
C ASN A 144 9.02 -11.62 5.67
N TYR A 145 7.69 -11.63 5.67
CA TYR A 145 6.88 -10.51 6.17
C TYR A 145 6.85 -10.50 7.70
N VAL A 146 7.99 -10.26 8.32
CA VAL A 146 8.17 -10.32 9.79
C VAL A 146 7.46 -9.18 10.52
N GLU A 147 7.23 -8.08 9.87
CA GLU A 147 6.66 -6.84 10.42
C GLU A 147 5.18 -6.98 10.82
N GLY A 148 4.45 -7.94 10.21
CA GLY A 148 3.02 -8.11 10.45
C GLY A 148 2.24 -6.80 10.19
N ILE A 149 1.54 -6.29 11.21
CA ILE A 149 0.78 -5.04 11.10
C ILE A 149 1.64 -3.76 11.27
N TYR A 150 2.91 -3.92 11.67
CA TYR A 150 3.78 -2.79 12.02
C TYR A 150 4.53 -2.28 10.78
N VAL A 151 3.78 -1.66 9.86
CA VAL A 151 4.27 -1.07 8.61
C VAL A 151 4.01 0.43 8.61
N GLY A 152 4.97 1.22 8.12
CA GLY A 152 4.85 2.67 8.02
C GLY A 152 4.60 3.32 9.37
N TYR A 153 3.71 4.33 9.43
CA TYR A 153 3.42 5.07 10.66
C TYR A 153 2.96 4.15 11.81
N LYS A 154 2.27 3.04 11.52
CA LYS A 154 1.84 2.10 12.56
C LYS A 154 3.00 1.54 13.35
N PHE A 155 4.14 1.28 12.69
CA PHE A 155 5.37 0.91 13.37
C PHE A 155 5.93 2.06 14.19
N TYR A 156 6.18 3.22 13.57
CA TYR A 156 6.90 4.31 14.22
C TYR A 156 6.14 4.87 15.42
N GLU A 157 4.82 5.06 15.29
CA GLU A 157 3.98 5.53 16.41
C GLU A 157 3.97 4.52 17.56
N THR A 158 3.84 3.22 17.26
CA THR A 158 3.81 2.19 18.29
C THR A 158 5.18 1.99 18.94
N ALA A 159 6.25 2.00 18.14
CA ALA A 159 7.62 1.85 18.62
C ALA A 159 8.06 3.01 19.54
N ALA A 160 7.59 4.24 19.24
CA ALA A 160 7.82 5.39 20.08
C ALA A 160 7.06 5.29 21.43
N VAL A 161 5.78 4.88 21.40
CA VAL A 161 4.98 4.65 22.61
C VAL A 161 5.59 3.57 23.51
N GLU A 162 6.11 2.50 22.91
CA GLU A 162 6.77 1.41 23.63
C GLU A 162 8.21 1.74 24.05
N GLY A 163 8.77 2.89 23.62
CA GLY A 163 10.12 3.33 23.96
C GLY A 163 11.25 2.60 23.22
N LEU A 164 10.92 1.93 22.10
CA LEU A 164 11.92 1.29 21.22
C LEU A 164 12.74 2.34 20.45
N ILE A 165 12.09 3.41 20.02
CA ILE A 165 12.70 4.50 19.24
C ILE A 165 12.47 5.87 19.89
N ASN A 166 13.34 6.83 19.56
CA ASN A 166 13.07 8.26 19.77
C ASN A 166 12.40 8.80 18.50
N TYR A 167 11.12 9.17 18.59
CA TYR A 167 10.33 9.59 17.43
C TYR A 167 10.98 10.75 16.67
N ASP A 168 11.35 11.82 17.38
CA ASP A 168 11.88 13.04 16.78
C ASP A 168 13.26 12.84 16.10
N GLU A 169 13.99 11.81 16.48
CA GLU A 169 15.27 11.44 15.86
C GLU A 169 15.08 10.48 14.67
N THR A 170 13.96 9.74 14.66
CA THR A 170 13.69 8.69 13.67
C THR A 170 12.84 9.20 12.52
N VAL A 171 11.76 9.95 12.82
CA VAL A 171 10.78 10.40 11.82
C VAL A 171 11.05 11.85 11.45
N VAL A 172 11.29 12.10 10.18
CA VAL A 172 11.52 13.45 9.62
C VAL A 172 10.19 14.12 9.32
N TYR A 173 9.28 13.41 8.65
CA TYR A 173 7.91 13.87 8.38
C TYR A 173 6.93 12.72 8.63
N PRO A 174 5.94 12.91 9.53
CA PRO A 174 4.89 11.94 9.77
C PRO A 174 4.03 11.65 8.54
N PHE A 175 3.35 10.51 8.55
CA PHE A 175 2.21 10.26 7.68
C PHE A 175 1.10 11.28 7.99
N GLY A 176 0.49 11.86 6.97
CA GLY A 176 -0.52 12.92 7.13
C GLY A 176 0.06 14.33 7.32
N TYR A 177 1.40 14.48 7.32
CA TYR A 177 2.03 15.80 7.47
C TYR A 177 1.82 16.68 6.24
N GLY A 178 1.52 17.94 6.44
CA GLY A 178 1.44 18.93 5.37
C GLY A 178 1.37 20.35 5.91
N LEU A 179 1.91 21.30 5.13
CA LEU A 179 1.89 22.73 5.44
C LEU A 179 0.93 23.47 4.51
N SER A 180 0.41 24.59 5.00
CA SER A 180 -0.43 25.53 4.27
C SER A 180 0.13 26.94 4.42
N TYR A 181 -0.24 27.86 3.51
CA TYR A 181 0.05 29.29 3.64
C TYR A 181 -0.89 30.00 4.60
N THR A 182 -1.84 29.27 5.21
CA THR A 182 -2.74 29.75 6.26
C THR A 182 -2.72 28.78 7.44
N THR A 183 -3.45 29.10 8.51
CA THR A 183 -3.56 28.27 9.69
C THR A 183 -5.02 27.90 9.94
N PHE A 184 -5.26 26.75 10.58
CA PHE A 184 -6.57 26.25 10.90
C PHE A 184 -6.65 25.84 12.37
N THR A 185 -7.86 25.88 12.92
CA THR A 185 -8.23 25.21 14.18
C THR A 185 -9.30 24.19 13.89
N GLN A 186 -9.26 23.06 14.60
CA GLN A 186 -10.26 22.01 14.52
C GLN A 186 -10.84 21.76 15.91
N GLU A 187 -12.15 21.66 16.02
CA GLU A 187 -12.88 21.40 17.27
C GLU A 187 -13.74 20.14 17.08
N MET A 188 -13.43 19.10 17.87
CA MET A 188 -14.13 17.82 17.85
C MET A 188 -15.40 17.86 18.69
N GLY A 189 -16.54 17.53 18.10
CA GLY A 189 -17.81 17.36 18.78
C GLY A 189 -17.89 16.09 19.63
N GLU A 190 -19.06 15.85 20.19
CA GLU A 190 -19.33 14.64 20.97
C GLU A 190 -19.57 13.44 20.05
N ILE A 191 -19.04 12.27 20.44
CA ILE A 191 -19.26 11.02 19.71
C ILE A 191 -20.69 10.52 19.97
N THR A 192 -21.35 10.14 18.89
CA THR A 192 -22.63 9.43 18.93
C THR A 192 -22.47 8.05 18.26
N GLU A 193 -23.24 7.08 18.69
CA GLU A 193 -23.28 5.75 18.08
C GLU A 193 -24.72 5.33 17.82
N SER A 194 -24.97 4.80 16.64
CA SER A 194 -26.25 4.22 16.27
C SER A 194 -26.02 3.04 15.31
N ASP A 195 -26.59 1.90 15.66
CA ASP A 195 -26.49 0.67 14.85
C ASP A 195 -25.06 0.31 14.42
N GLY A 196 -24.12 0.42 15.37
CA GLY A 196 -22.70 0.12 15.14
C GLY A 196 -21.96 1.19 14.34
N THR A 197 -22.60 2.29 13.98
CA THR A 197 -21.97 3.44 13.30
C THR A 197 -21.64 4.52 14.31
N ILE A 198 -20.36 4.86 14.39
CA ILE A 198 -19.82 5.98 15.17
C ILE A 198 -19.87 7.22 14.30
N SER A 199 -20.35 8.34 14.85
CA SER A 199 -20.38 9.61 14.12
C SER A 199 -20.17 10.80 15.06
N PHE A 200 -19.51 11.84 14.55
CA PHE A 200 -19.32 13.13 15.22
C PHE A 200 -19.00 14.23 14.20
N ASP A 201 -19.25 15.46 14.60
CA ASP A 201 -18.93 16.62 13.81
C ASP A 201 -17.55 17.19 14.21
N VAL A 202 -16.84 17.76 13.21
CA VAL A 202 -15.62 18.54 13.44
C VAL A 202 -15.78 19.91 12.79
N THR A 203 -15.66 20.96 13.58
CA THR A 203 -15.68 22.33 13.06
C THR A 203 -14.26 22.79 12.77
N VAL A 204 -13.97 23.09 11.50
CA VAL A 204 -12.69 23.59 11.01
C VAL A 204 -12.82 25.08 10.72
N THR A 205 -11.93 25.90 11.29
CA THR A 205 -11.92 27.34 11.09
C THR A 205 -10.58 27.79 10.51
N ASN A 206 -10.59 28.53 9.42
CA ASN A 206 -9.41 29.20 8.90
C ASN A 206 -9.07 30.41 9.80
N THR A 207 -7.97 30.33 10.52
CA THR A 207 -7.52 31.35 11.49
C THR A 207 -6.41 32.26 10.94
N GLY A 208 -5.94 32.01 9.71
CA GLY A 208 -4.92 32.81 9.05
C GLY A 208 -5.50 33.81 8.05
N ASP A 209 -4.62 34.33 7.20
CA ASP A 209 -4.93 35.48 6.32
C ASP A 209 -5.13 35.08 4.85
N VAL A 210 -4.97 33.81 4.49
CA VAL A 210 -5.08 33.30 3.13
C VAL A 210 -6.17 32.24 3.06
N ALA A 211 -6.97 32.23 1.99
CA ALA A 211 -7.96 31.17 1.75
C ALA A 211 -7.25 29.82 1.57
N GLY A 212 -7.85 28.76 2.13
CA GLY A 212 -7.25 27.43 2.09
C GLY A 212 -8.21 26.31 2.43
N LYS A 213 -7.75 25.07 2.25
CA LYS A 213 -8.44 23.85 2.65
C LYS A 213 -7.63 23.14 3.74
N ASP A 214 -8.33 22.45 4.63
CA ASP A 214 -7.69 21.59 5.64
C ASP A 214 -8.24 20.17 5.57
N VAL A 215 -7.54 19.23 6.20
CA VAL A 215 -7.94 17.83 6.31
C VAL A 215 -8.15 17.49 7.77
N VAL A 216 -9.32 16.96 8.08
CA VAL A 216 -9.60 16.29 9.36
C VAL A 216 -9.13 14.84 9.23
N GLU A 217 -8.10 14.48 9.95
CA GLU A 217 -7.58 13.11 10.02
C GLU A 217 -8.05 12.47 11.33
N VAL A 218 -8.71 11.32 11.25
CA VAL A 218 -9.27 10.62 12.42
C VAL A 218 -8.51 9.34 12.65
N TYR A 219 -7.92 9.23 13.83
CA TYR A 219 -7.20 8.05 14.28
C TYR A 219 -7.88 7.41 15.48
N TYR A 220 -7.60 6.13 15.69
CA TYR A 220 -7.95 5.47 16.94
C TYR A 220 -6.77 4.74 17.56
N ASN A 221 -6.74 4.72 18.90
CA ASN A 221 -5.84 3.91 19.70
C ASN A 221 -6.66 2.84 20.44
N PRO A 222 -6.53 1.56 20.09
CA PRO A 222 -7.30 0.48 20.72
C PRO A 222 -6.72 0.12 22.10
N PRO A 223 -7.51 -0.50 23.00
CA PRO A 223 -6.97 -1.08 24.22
C PRO A 223 -6.01 -2.21 23.88
N TYR A 224 -4.81 -2.16 24.45
CA TYR A 224 -3.78 -3.18 24.25
C TYR A 224 -3.45 -3.89 25.57
N THR A 225 -3.46 -5.21 25.54
CA THR A 225 -2.96 -6.06 26.64
C THR A 225 -1.63 -6.65 26.21
N ASN A 226 -0.60 -6.49 27.04
CA ASN A 226 0.74 -7.01 26.76
C ASN A 226 0.71 -8.50 26.42
N GLY A 227 1.21 -8.90 25.24
CA GLY A 227 1.16 -10.27 24.74
C GLY A 227 -0.23 -10.76 24.27
N GLY A 228 -1.21 -9.84 24.17
CA GLY A 228 -2.50 -10.11 23.54
C GLY A 228 -2.48 -9.94 22.03
N ILE A 229 -3.66 -9.62 21.44
CA ILE A 229 -3.79 -9.37 19.99
C ILE A 229 -2.90 -8.19 19.62
N GLU A 230 -2.10 -8.35 18.54
CA GLU A 230 -1.23 -7.30 18.04
C GLU A 230 -2.04 -6.09 17.54
N LYS A 231 -1.70 -4.90 18.02
CA LYS A 231 -2.39 -3.64 17.73
C LYS A 231 -1.43 -2.48 17.67
N ALA A 232 -1.49 -1.71 16.60
CA ALA A 232 -0.79 -0.44 16.55
C ALA A 232 -1.44 0.62 17.47
N SER A 233 -0.63 1.53 18.02
CA SER A 233 -1.11 2.60 18.90
C SER A 233 -1.84 3.71 18.12
N ALA A 234 -1.59 3.87 16.83
CA ALA A 234 -2.25 4.81 15.95
C ALA A 234 -2.75 4.11 14.68
N ASN A 235 -4.03 4.28 14.37
CA ASN A 235 -4.67 3.68 13.21
C ASN A 235 -5.60 4.72 12.57
N LEU A 236 -5.33 5.13 11.33
CA LEU A 236 -6.24 5.97 10.56
C LEU A 236 -7.54 5.21 10.30
N ILE A 237 -8.68 5.81 10.62
CA ILE A 237 -10.00 5.20 10.45
C ILE A 237 -10.88 5.98 9.47
N ALA A 238 -10.73 7.30 9.42
CA ALA A 238 -11.47 8.16 8.53
C ALA A 238 -10.70 9.45 8.27
N PHE A 239 -11.02 10.13 7.21
CA PHE A 239 -10.58 11.50 6.94
C PHE A 239 -11.65 12.23 6.13
N GLU A 240 -11.65 13.56 6.23
CA GLU A 240 -12.52 14.42 5.43
C GLU A 240 -11.78 15.73 5.13
N LYS A 241 -11.92 16.23 3.91
CA LYS A 241 -11.29 17.49 3.49
C LYS A 241 -12.32 18.60 3.32
N THR A 242 -12.01 19.77 3.89
CA THR A 242 -12.92 20.92 3.77
C THR A 242 -12.98 21.47 2.34
N GLY A 243 -14.04 22.19 2.04
CA GLY A 243 -14.07 23.13 0.94
C GLY A 243 -13.02 24.25 1.12
N MET A 244 -13.01 25.23 0.20
CA MET A 244 -12.15 26.42 0.33
C MET A 244 -12.71 27.34 1.42
N LEU A 245 -11.95 27.57 2.47
CA LEU A 245 -12.29 28.45 3.58
C LEU A 245 -11.57 29.80 3.43
N GLU A 246 -12.34 30.88 3.32
CA GLU A 246 -11.83 32.24 3.38
C GLU A 246 -11.30 32.55 4.81
N PRO A 247 -10.42 33.54 5.00
CA PRO A 247 -9.98 34.00 6.32
C PRO A 247 -11.13 34.23 7.29
N GLY A 248 -11.12 33.57 8.44
CA GLY A 248 -12.17 33.63 9.45
C GLY A 248 -13.41 32.79 9.16
N ALA A 249 -13.50 32.11 8.03
CA ALA A 249 -14.60 31.21 7.71
C ALA A 249 -14.44 29.85 8.41
N SER A 250 -15.57 29.21 8.67
CA SER A 250 -15.63 27.87 9.27
C SER A 250 -16.52 26.95 8.43
N GLU A 251 -16.19 25.67 8.48
CA GLU A 251 -17.01 24.58 7.94
C GLU A 251 -17.11 23.47 9.00
N THR A 252 -18.25 22.82 9.04
CA THR A 252 -18.42 21.62 9.87
C THR A 252 -18.50 20.42 8.96
N VAL A 253 -17.57 19.48 9.14
CA VAL A 253 -17.55 18.19 8.46
C VAL A 253 -18.05 17.12 9.42
N THR A 254 -18.82 16.16 8.90
CA THR A 254 -19.31 15.02 9.68
C THR A 254 -18.49 13.80 9.39
N ILE A 255 -17.85 13.25 10.40
CA ILE A 255 -17.11 12.00 10.35
C ILE A 255 -18.04 10.84 10.69
N SER A 256 -17.92 9.73 9.95
CA SER A 256 -18.72 8.54 10.21
C SER A 256 -17.96 7.29 9.77
N PHE A 257 -17.95 6.25 10.64
CA PHE A 257 -17.34 4.94 10.34
C PHE A 257 -17.98 3.84 11.20
N LYS A 258 -17.77 2.59 10.86
CA LYS A 258 -18.29 1.45 11.62
C LYS A 258 -17.38 1.12 12.80
N ALA A 259 -17.95 0.81 13.96
CA ALA A 259 -17.17 0.35 15.11
C ALA A 259 -16.39 -0.95 14.81
N GLU A 260 -16.95 -1.81 13.96
CA GLU A 260 -16.31 -3.05 13.51
C GLU A 260 -15.03 -2.84 12.69
N ASP A 261 -14.84 -1.65 12.10
CA ASP A 261 -13.61 -1.30 11.37
C ASP A 261 -12.42 -1.07 12.31
N MET A 262 -12.67 -0.91 13.62
CA MET A 262 -11.61 -0.86 14.64
C MET A 262 -11.18 -2.25 15.15
N ALA A 263 -11.76 -3.35 14.63
CA ALA A 263 -11.37 -4.71 14.99
C ALA A 263 -9.95 -5.03 14.53
N SER A 264 -9.23 -5.81 15.35
CA SER A 264 -7.87 -6.28 15.04
C SER A 264 -7.90 -7.78 14.70
N TYR A 265 -7.06 -8.23 13.77
CA TYR A 265 -7.01 -9.62 13.40
C TYR A 265 -6.17 -10.45 14.39
N ASP A 266 -6.80 -11.40 15.09
CA ASP A 266 -6.14 -12.35 15.96
C ASP A 266 -5.65 -13.56 15.15
N TYR A 267 -4.41 -13.51 14.67
CA TYR A 267 -3.84 -14.58 13.88
C TYR A 267 -3.45 -15.81 14.69
N GLN A 268 -3.29 -15.68 16.01
CA GLN A 268 -2.82 -16.75 16.88
C GLN A 268 -3.96 -17.65 17.38
N ASN A 269 -5.04 -17.07 17.87
CA ASN A 269 -6.09 -17.78 18.59
C ASN A 269 -7.40 -17.85 17.81
N ALA A 270 -8.08 -16.71 17.63
CA ALA A 270 -9.39 -16.66 16.98
C ALA A 270 -9.32 -16.89 15.47
N LYS A 271 -8.19 -16.60 14.82
CA LYS A 271 -7.99 -16.57 13.36
C LYS A 271 -9.11 -15.79 12.65
N ALA A 272 -9.48 -14.68 13.26
CA ALA A 272 -10.57 -13.80 12.85
C ALA A 272 -10.33 -12.37 13.34
N TYR A 273 -11.10 -11.41 12.83
CA TYR A 273 -11.15 -10.08 13.40
C TYR A 273 -11.86 -10.09 14.75
N VAL A 274 -11.29 -9.38 15.71
CA VAL A 274 -11.81 -9.25 17.09
C VAL A 274 -11.85 -7.78 17.46
N LEU A 275 -13.05 -7.29 17.84
CA LEU A 275 -13.24 -6.02 18.48
C LEU A 275 -13.26 -6.25 20.00
N GLU A 276 -12.15 -6.03 20.69
CA GLU A 276 -12.04 -6.31 22.12
C GLU A 276 -12.81 -5.27 22.95
N ALA A 277 -13.41 -5.74 24.05
CA ALA A 277 -14.02 -4.86 25.04
C ALA A 277 -12.97 -3.91 25.65
N GLY A 278 -13.33 -2.65 25.86
CA GLY A 278 -12.45 -1.66 26.47
C GLY A 278 -12.65 -0.26 25.90
N ASN A 279 -11.79 0.63 26.33
CA ASN A 279 -11.81 2.03 25.89
C ASN A 279 -10.91 2.20 24.66
N TYR A 280 -11.50 2.71 23.61
CA TYR A 280 -10.80 3.17 22.39
C TYR A 280 -10.69 4.69 22.47
N GLU A 281 -9.50 5.22 22.29
CA GLU A 281 -9.32 6.66 22.14
C GLU A 281 -9.48 7.00 20.66
N ILE A 282 -10.48 7.81 20.32
CA ILE A 282 -10.71 8.33 18.97
C ILE A 282 -10.24 9.78 18.97
N SER A 283 -9.33 10.12 18.07
CA SER A 283 -8.72 11.45 18.00
C SER A 283 -8.83 12.08 16.63
N ILE A 284 -8.87 13.41 16.59
CA ILE A 284 -8.57 14.20 15.40
C ILE A 284 -7.14 14.68 15.50
N ASN A 285 -6.40 14.54 14.43
CA ASN A 285 -4.97 14.80 14.42
C ASN A 285 -4.59 15.73 13.26
N SER A 286 -3.44 16.42 13.38
CA SER A 286 -2.82 17.14 12.26
C SER A 286 -1.97 16.25 11.36
N ASP A 287 -1.55 15.11 11.87
CA ASP A 287 -0.80 14.02 11.22
C ASP A 287 -0.83 12.79 12.14
N SER A 288 -0.22 11.66 11.77
CA SER A 288 -0.26 10.43 12.57
C SER A 288 0.25 10.57 14.00
N HIS A 289 1.08 11.57 14.28
CA HIS A 289 1.73 11.78 15.57
C HIS A 289 1.06 12.85 16.44
N ASN A 290 0.62 13.94 15.83
CA ASN A 290 0.21 15.15 16.55
C ASN A 290 -1.31 15.20 16.74
N VAL A 291 -1.77 14.83 17.95
CA VAL A 291 -3.18 14.86 18.36
C VAL A 291 -3.63 16.30 18.60
N ILE A 292 -4.77 16.70 18.04
CA ILE A 292 -5.44 17.98 18.26
C ILE A 292 -6.44 17.86 19.41
N ASP A 293 -7.33 16.87 19.34
CA ASP A 293 -8.36 16.60 20.34
C ASP A 293 -8.76 15.12 20.33
N SER A 294 -9.32 14.60 21.41
CA SER A 294 -9.72 13.19 21.50
C SER A 294 -10.97 12.95 22.33
N ARG A 295 -11.63 11.83 22.10
CA ARG A 295 -12.78 11.31 22.88
C ARG A 295 -12.61 9.82 23.10
N THR A 296 -13.07 9.36 24.26
CA THR A 296 -13.11 7.93 24.58
C THR A 296 -14.42 7.31 24.07
N TYR A 297 -14.31 6.23 23.31
CA TYR A 297 -15.40 5.35 22.95
C TYR A 297 -15.26 4.01 23.68
N ASN A 298 -16.30 3.58 24.40
CA ASN A 298 -16.28 2.32 25.15
C ASN A 298 -16.98 1.20 24.39
N VAL A 299 -16.24 0.13 24.11
CA VAL A 299 -16.79 -1.14 23.60
C VAL A 299 -17.14 -2.01 24.82
N PRO A 300 -18.43 -2.30 25.05
CA PRO A 300 -18.87 -2.94 26.31
C PRO A 300 -18.53 -4.44 26.40
N GLU A 301 -18.45 -5.12 25.26
CA GLU A 301 -18.16 -6.55 25.19
C GLU A 301 -17.31 -6.89 23.94
N THR A 302 -16.52 -7.95 24.04
CA THR A 302 -15.69 -8.42 22.94
C THR A 302 -16.55 -9.10 21.88
N ILE A 303 -16.36 -8.73 20.60
CA ILE A 303 -17.03 -9.31 19.45
C ILE A 303 -15.99 -9.98 18.57
N THR A 304 -16.22 -11.27 18.23
CA THR A 304 -15.41 -12.01 17.28
C THR A 304 -16.18 -12.15 15.97
N TYR A 305 -15.56 -11.75 14.88
CA TYR A 305 -16.15 -11.79 13.53
C TYR A 305 -15.66 -13.03 12.79
N SER A 306 -16.42 -14.14 12.93
CA SER A 306 -16.06 -15.45 12.36
C SER A 306 -17.27 -16.21 11.85
N GLY A 307 -17.09 -17.12 10.92
CA GLY A 307 -18.16 -17.92 10.33
C GLY A 307 -19.24 -17.06 9.68
N GLU A 308 -20.49 -17.21 10.12
CA GLU A 308 -21.63 -16.42 9.63
C GLU A 308 -21.71 -15.02 10.24
N ASN A 309 -20.91 -14.74 11.27
CA ASN A 309 -20.82 -13.43 11.93
C ASN A 309 -19.60 -12.66 11.40
N GLY A 310 -19.56 -12.38 10.11
CA GLY A 310 -18.54 -11.49 9.50
C GLY A 310 -18.80 -10.02 9.79
N ARG A 311 -17.80 -9.16 9.57
CA ARG A 311 -18.02 -7.71 9.57
C ARG A 311 -18.91 -7.35 8.36
N SER A 312 -19.73 -6.32 8.50
CA SER A 312 -20.69 -5.94 7.43
C SER A 312 -19.99 -5.46 6.14
N THR A 313 -18.73 -5.07 6.24
CA THR A 313 -17.89 -4.62 5.13
C THR A 313 -17.16 -5.76 4.41
N ASP A 314 -17.12 -6.96 4.99
CA ASP A 314 -16.43 -8.10 4.41
C ASP A 314 -17.36 -8.87 3.45
N ALA A 315 -16.97 -9.00 2.19
CA ALA A 315 -17.70 -9.84 1.22
C ALA A 315 -17.67 -11.32 1.62
N GLN A 316 -16.59 -11.74 2.27
CA GLN A 316 -16.43 -13.05 2.92
C GLN A 316 -15.72 -12.84 4.25
N THR A 317 -16.10 -13.61 5.26
CA THR A 317 -15.41 -13.56 6.56
C THR A 317 -13.92 -13.86 6.38
N ALA A 318 -13.07 -12.97 6.89
CA ALA A 318 -11.62 -13.12 6.77
C ALA A 318 -11.14 -14.40 7.48
N THR A 319 -10.29 -15.14 6.79
CA THR A 319 -9.63 -16.36 7.29
C THR A 319 -8.22 -16.42 6.71
N ASN A 320 -7.30 -17.11 7.40
CA ASN A 320 -5.96 -17.30 6.85
C ASN A 320 -5.94 -18.47 5.87
N VAL A 321 -6.02 -18.16 4.58
CA VAL A 321 -5.97 -19.16 3.50
C VAL A 321 -4.56 -19.60 3.15
N PHE A 322 -3.52 -18.98 3.71
CA PHE A 322 -2.10 -19.26 3.45
C PHE A 322 -1.36 -19.91 4.62
N ASP A 323 -2.08 -20.47 5.60
CA ASP A 323 -1.46 -21.16 6.73
C ASP A 323 -0.45 -22.24 6.29
N TYR A 324 -0.74 -22.91 5.17
CA TYR A 324 0.15 -23.95 4.61
C TYR A 324 1.47 -23.40 4.06
N ALA A 325 1.54 -22.13 3.74
CA ALA A 325 2.72 -21.45 3.21
C ALA A 325 3.49 -20.71 4.31
N ALA A 326 2.99 -20.69 5.53
CA ALA A 326 3.66 -20.10 6.67
C ALA A 326 4.90 -20.94 7.03
N GLY A 327 6.10 -20.35 6.86
CA GLY A 327 7.35 -20.92 7.35
C GLY A 327 7.51 -20.75 8.87
N GLU A 328 8.66 -21.13 9.39
CA GLU A 328 9.06 -20.82 10.77
C GLU A 328 9.56 -19.36 10.81
N VAL A 329 8.62 -18.41 10.91
CA VAL A 329 8.90 -16.97 10.94
C VAL A 329 8.59 -16.43 12.32
N THR A 330 9.57 -15.70 12.91
CA THR A 330 9.34 -14.91 14.12
C THR A 330 8.75 -13.57 13.72
N TYR A 331 7.44 -13.39 13.96
CA TYR A 331 6.78 -12.11 13.71
C TYR A 331 7.15 -11.07 14.76
N LEU A 332 7.30 -9.83 14.33
CA LEU A 332 7.47 -8.69 15.22
C LEU A 332 6.25 -8.57 16.14
N SER A 333 6.51 -8.48 17.44
CA SER A 333 5.48 -8.38 18.46
C SER A 333 5.69 -7.13 19.31
N ARG A 334 4.60 -6.42 19.59
CA ARG A 334 4.56 -5.30 20.52
C ARG A 334 4.82 -5.70 21.97
N ALA A 335 4.67 -7.00 22.30
CA ALA A 335 4.84 -7.51 23.63
C ALA A 335 6.20 -7.10 24.24
N ASP A 336 6.16 -6.71 25.52
CA ASP A 336 7.32 -6.26 26.30
C ASP A 336 8.14 -5.15 25.61
N GLY A 337 7.44 -4.22 24.93
CA GLY A 337 8.06 -3.08 24.27
C GLY A 337 8.89 -3.47 23.03
N PHE A 338 8.38 -4.37 22.20
CA PHE A 338 9.11 -4.95 21.07
C PHE A 338 10.40 -5.68 21.47
N ALA A 339 10.37 -6.42 22.57
CA ALA A 339 11.56 -7.14 23.07
C ALA A 339 12.18 -8.08 22.02
N ASN A 340 11.40 -8.57 21.05
CA ASN A 340 11.87 -9.44 19.99
C ASN A 340 12.30 -8.71 18.70
N TYR A 341 12.39 -7.37 18.71
CA TYR A 341 12.69 -6.58 17.51
C TYR A 341 13.95 -7.08 16.78
N ALA A 342 15.05 -7.22 17.51
CA ALA A 342 16.33 -7.63 16.93
C ALA A 342 16.30 -9.07 16.38
N GLU A 343 15.49 -9.96 16.96
CA GLU A 343 15.31 -11.33 16.47
C GLU A 343 14.44 -11.36 15.22
N ALA A 344 13.29 -10.68 15.27
CA ALA A 344 12.32 -10.66 14.17
C ALA A 344 12.88 -9.99 12.91
N THR A 345 13.66 -8.91 13.08
CA THR A 345 14.25 -8.16 11.95
C THR A 345 15.64 -8.65 11.55
N ALA A 346 16.18 -9.70 12.17
CA ALA A 346 17.44 -10.28 11.75
C ALA A 346 17.35 -10.84 10.32
N ALA A 347 18.45 -10.71 9.58
CA ALA A 347 18.54 -11.38 8.29
C ALA A 347 18.34 -12.90 8.45
N PRO A 348 17.74 -13.61 7.48
CA PRO A 348 17.55 -15.05 7.55
C PRO A 348 18.88 -15.77 7.86
N ALA A 349 18.85 -16.68 8.83
CA ALA A 349 20.04 -17.44 9.21
C ALA A 349 20.51 -18.41 8.11
N THR A 350 19.61 -18.76 7.21
CA THR A 350 19.89 -19.62 6.05
C THR A 350 18.95 -19.25 4.90
N TYR A 351 19.43 -19.45 3.69
CA TYR A 351 18.64 -19.31 2.46
C TYR A 351 18.28 -20.67 1.88
N THR A 352 18.27 -21.72 2.70
CA THR A 352 18.01 -23.11 2.31
C THR A 352 16.56 -23.46 2.55
N LEU A 353 15.81 -23.86 1.51
CA LEU A 353 14.45 -24.42 1.67
C LEU A 353 14.55 -25.78 2.38
N PRO A 354 13.75 -26.05 3.45
CA PRO A 354 13.68 -27.35 4.09
C PRO A 354 13.36 -28.50 3.11
N GLU A 355 13.98 -29.67 3.32
CA GLU A 355 13.86 -30.78 2.36
C GLU A 355 12.43 -31.31 2.21
N ASP A 356 11.63 -31.31 3.27
CA ASP A 356 10.21 -31.70 3.25
C ASP A 356 9.36 -30.72 2.42
N GLN A 357 9.65 -29.43 2.47
CA GLN A 357 9.00 -28.43 1.61
C GLN A 357 9.48 -28.54 0.16
N LYS A 358 10.79 -28.83 -0.02
CA LYS A 358 11.38 -29.00 -1.35
C LYS A 358 10.84 -30.22 -2.09
N GLU A 359 10.47 -31.29 -1.38
CA GLU A 359 9.85 -32.48 -1.96
C GLU A 359 8.47 -32.19 -2.57
N THR A 360 7.75 -31.23 -2.03
CA THR A 360 6.42 -30.83 -2.47
C THR A 360 6.41 -29.59 -3.36
N PHE A 361 7.56 -28.96 -3.56
CA PHE A 361 7.68 -27.74 -4.37
C PHE A 361 7.39 -28.02 -5.85
N ILE A 362 6.46 -27.28 -6.42
CA ILE A 362 6.07 -27.37 -7.82
C ILE A 362 6.17 -25.99 -8.47
N ASN A 363 6.83 -25.94 -9.62
CA ASN A 363 6.83 -24.79 -10.53
C ASN A 363 6.90 -25.26 -11.99
N ASN A 364 7.05 -24.35 -12.92
CA ASN A 364 7.11 -24.66 -14.36
C ASN A 364 8.26 -25.63 -14.76
N SER A 365 9.29 -25.81 -13.93
CA SER A 365 10.39 -26.73 -14.22
C SER A 365 10.02 -28.21 -13.96
N ASN A 366 9.07 -28.48 -13.10
CA ASN A 366 8.70 -29.81 -12.65
C ASN A 366 7.19 -30.10 -12.65
N TYR A 367 6.38 -29.18 -13.17
CA TYR A 367 4.93 -29.37 -13.25
C TYR A 367 4.58 -30.53 -14.19
N ASP A 368 3.82 -31.47 -13.67
CA ASP A 368 3.26 -32.59 -14.46
C ASP A 368 1.72 -32.44 -14.54
N PRO A 369 1.17 -31.97 -15.65
CA PRO A 369 -0.26 -31.78 -15.79
C PRO A 369 -1.04 -33.11 -15.68
N THR A 370 -0.41 -34.25 -15.98
CA THR A 370 -1.08 -35.55 -15.94
C THR A 370 -1.36 -36.05 -14.52
N ALA A 371 -0.61 -35.51 -13.52
CA ALA A 371 -0.83 -35.83 -12.11
C ALA A 371 -2.18 -35.34 -11.59
N TYR A 372 -2.82 -34.42 -12.29
CA TYR A 372 -4.11 -33.82 -11.92
C TYR A 372 -5.28 -34.35 -12.77
N ASN A 373 -5.01 -35.30 -13.66
CA ASN A 373 -6.07 -35.93 -14.45
C ASN A 373 -6.99 -36.75 -13.52
N ASN A 374 -8.28 -36.50 -13.65
CA ASN A 374 -9.32 -37.29 -13.01
C ASN A 374 -10.06 -38.09 -14.10
N GLU A 375 -10.01 -39.42 -14.01
CA GLU A 375 -10.69 -40.31 -14.98
C GLU A 375 -12.22 -40.19 -14.96
N GLU A 376 -12.77 -39.53 -13.91
CA GLU A 376 -14.21 -39.31 -13.77
C GLU A 376 -14.64 -37.98 -14.43
N ASP A 377 -13.69 -37.14 -14.83
CA ASP A 377 -14.00 -35.88 -15.51
C ASP A 377 -14.57 -36.14 -16.91
N GLU A 378 -15.74 -35.59 -17.16
CA GLU A 378 -16.36 -35.62 -18.48
C GLU A 378 -15.91 -34.43 -19.32
N MET A 379 -15.60 -34.65 -20.57
CA MET A 379 -15.33 -33.59 -21.52
C MET A 379 -16.57 -32.70 -21.66
N PRO A 380 -16.41 -31.37 -21.59
CA PRO A 380 -17.55 -30.47 -21.83
C PRO A 380 -18.06 -30.60 -23.27
N THR A 381 -19.30 -30.25 -23.49
CA THR A 381 -19.85 -30.08 -24.85
C THR A 381 -19.03 -28.98 -25.57
N THR A 382 -18.65 -29.24 -26.81
CA THR A 382 -17.87 -28.30 -27.62
C THR A 382 -18.36 -28.28 -29.04
N GLY A 383 -18.22 -27.12 -29.73
CA GLY A 383 -18.52 -26.99 -31.14
C GLY A 383 -20.03 -27.07 -31.48
N ALA A 384 -20.90 -26.82 -30.54
CA ALA A 384 -22.35 -26.73 -30.77
C ALA A 384 -22.70 -25.56 -31.70
N ASP A 385 -23.77 -25.67 -32.43
CA ASP A 385 -24.32 -24.61 -33.31
C ASP A 385 -25.62 -24.06 -32.69
N ASN A 386 -25.49 -23.34 -31.57
CA ASN A 386 -26.62 -22.75 -30.84
C ASN A 386 -26.96 -21.35 -31.38
N GLY A 387 -26.13 -20.77 -32.24
CA GLY A 387 -26.35 -19.49 -32.89
C GLY A 387 -26.30 -18.27 -31.95
N LEU A 388 -25.66 -18.41 -30.79
CA LEU A 388 -25.51 -17.34 -29.82
C LEU A 388 -24.20 -16.57 -30.04
N GLU A 389 -24.25 -15.25 -29.86
CA GLU A 389 -23.07 -14.40 -29.79
C GLU A 389 -22.91 -13.88 -28.36
N LEU A 390 -21.68 -13.60 -27.93
CA LEU A 390 -21.40 -13.06 -26.60
C LEU A 390 -22.19 -11.77 -26.31
N ALA A 391 -22.42 -10.97 -27.36
CA ALA A 391 -23.17 -9.72 -27.25
C ALA A 391 -24.66 -9.91 -26.91
N ASP A 392 -25.22 -11.07 -27.24
CA ASP A 392 -26.65 -11.39 -27.00
C ASP A 392 -26.92 -11.57 -25.51
N LEU A 393 -25.91 -11.98 -24.74
CA LEU A 393 -26.03 -12.24 -23.30
C LEU A 393 -25.76 -10.98 -22.44
N ARG A 394 -25.70 -9.81 -23.04
CA ARG A 394 -25.50 -8.56 -22.29
C ARG A 394 -26.67 -8.30 -21.34
N GLY A 395 -26.42 -8.31 -20.04
CA GLY A 395 -27.42 -8.09 -19.00
C GLY A 395 -28.23 -9.34 -18.63
N VAL A 396 -27.88 -10.50 -19.17
CA VAL A 396 -28.40 -11.79 -18.73
C VAL A 396 -27.79 -12.15 -17.38
N ASP A 397 -28.59 -12.73 -16.47
CA ASP A 397 -28.14 -13.17 -15.15
C ASP A 397 -26.99 -14.19 -15.29
N TYR A 398 -26.04 -14.13 -14.35
CA TYR A 398 -24.86 -15.01 -14.35
C TYR A 398 -25.21 -16.50 -14.34
N ASP A 399 -26.28 -16.89 -13.64
CA ASP A 399 -26.72 -18.28 -13.50
C ASP A 399 -27.72 -18.72 -14.61
N ASP A 400 -27.92 -17.92 -15.66
CA ASP A 400 -28.82 -18.27 -16.77
C ASP A 400 -28.20 -19.35 -17.66
N ALA A 401 -29.00 -20.36 -18.03
CA ALA A 401 -28.58 -21.48 -18.86
C ALA A 401 -28.06 -21.09 -20.25
N GLN A 402 -28.35 -19.89 -20.72
CA GLN A 402 -27.82 -19.42 -22.01
C GLN A 402 -26.28 -19.28 -22.00
N TRP A 403 -25.68 -19.10 -20.82
CA TRP A 403 -24.21 -19.09 -20.70
C TRP A 403 -23.62 -20.46 -21.03
N ASP A 404 -24.23 -21.56 -20.57
CA ASP A 404 -23.82 -22.92 -20.93
C ASP A 404 -24.00 -23.16 -22.41
N GLU A 405 -25.12 -22.75 -23.01
CA GLU A 405 -25.37 -22.85 -24.45
C GLU A 405 -24.35 -22.07 -25.28
N LEU A 406 -23.90 -20.88 -24.81
CA LEU A 406 -22.84 -20.10 -25.46
C LEU A 406 -21.49 -20.81 -25.34
N LEU A 407 -21.12 -21.32 -24.16
CA LEU A 407 -19.87 -22.02 -23.92
C LEU A 407 -19.77 -23.31 -24.72
N ASP A 408 -20.87 -24.05 -24.90
CA ASP A 408 -20.95 -25.26 -25.72
C ASP A 408 -20.55 -25.03 -27.18
N GLN A 409 -20.64 -23.80 -27.69
CA GLN A 409 -20.21 -23.44 -29.06
C GLN A 409 -18.68 -23.37 -29.21
N MET A 410 -17.96 -23.18 -28.10
CA MET A 410 -16.51 -23.05 -28.13
C MET A 410 -15.84 -24.40 -28.37
N SER A 411 -14.72 -24.40 -29.07
CA SER A 411 -13.82 -25.54 -29.16
C SER A 411 -12.87 -25.58 -27.97
N VAL A 412 -12.25 -26.74 -27.72
CA VAL A 412 -11.16 -26.85 -26.71
C VAL A 412 -10.02 -25.89 -27.04
N GLU A 413 -9.71 -25.73 -28.33
CA GLU A 413 -8.68 -24.80 -28.81
C GLU A 413 -9.04 -23.34 -28.51
N ASP A 414 -10.33 -22.94 -28.62
CA ASP A 414 -10.80 -21.63 -28.23
C ASP A 414 -10.59 -21.37 -26.73
N MET A 415 -10.96 -22.37 -25.89
CA MET A 415 -10.81 -22.30 -24.44
C MET A 415 -9.34 -22.21 -24.03
N ASP A 416 -8.50 -23.07 -24.60
CA ASP A 416 -7.06 -23.09 -24.36
C ASP A 416 -6.42 -21.75 -24.73
N SER A 417 -6.77 -21.20 -25.90
CA SER A 417 -6.24 -19.92 -26.34
C SER A 417 -6.67 -18.73 -25.49
N LEU A 418 -7.88 -18.75 -24.93
CA LEU A 418 -8.33 -17.73 -23.97
C LEU A 418 -7.50 -17.73 -22.68
N ILE A 419 -7.14 -18.93 -22.22
CA ILE A 419 -6.36 -19.11 -20.98
C ILE A 419 -4.87 -18.85 -21.26
N ALA A 420 -4.31 -19.53 -22.25
CA ALA A 420 -2.87 -19.50 -22.50
C ALA A 420 -2.35 -18.18 -23.09
N LEU A 421 -3.19 -17.46 -23.82
CA LEU A 421 -2.84 -16.17 -24.45
C LEU A 421 -3.48 -14.96 -23.74
N GLY A 422 -3.84 -15.12 -22.47
CA GLY A 422 -4.54 -14.12 -21.67
C GLY A 422 -3.66 -13.00 -21.12
N GLY A 423 -2.35 -13.00 -21.29
CA GLY A 423 -1.47 -11.96 -20.75
C GLY A 423 -1.66 -10.61 -21.45
N TYR A 424 -2.08 -9.57 -20.71
CA TYR A 424 -2.37 -8.21 -21.19
C TYR A 424 -3.41 -8.14 -22.33
N GLN A 425 -4.22 -9.17 -22.47
CA GLN A 425 -5.29 -9.24 -23.47
C GLN A 425 -6.28 -10.34 -23.12
N THR A 426 -7.47 -10.28 -23.74
CA THR A 426 -8.35 -11.44 -23.86
C THR A 426 -8.48 -11.76 -25.34
N ASN A 427 -8.16 -13.00 -25.73
CA ASN A 427 -8.10 -13.38 -27.14
C ASN A 427 -9.50 -13.34 -27.80
N SER A 428 -9.55 -13.21 -29.13
CA SER A 428 -10.80 -13.33 -29.89
C SER A 428 -11.24 -14.77 -29.96
N VAL A 429 -12.56 -15.00 -29.94
CA VAL A 429 -13.18 -16.32 -30.13
C VAL A 429 -14.25 -16.21 -31.22
N ALA A 430 -13.96 -16.77 -32.37
CA ALA A 430 -14.81 -16.61 -33.54
C ALA A 430 -16.16 -17.32 -33.40
N SER A 431 -16.22 -18.46 -32.72
CA SER A 431 -17.44 -19.28 -32.54
C SER A 431 -18.54 -18.56 -31.76
N ILE A 432 -18.19 -17.57 -30.93
CA ILE A 432 -19.14 -16.77 -30.13
C ILE A 432 -19.07 -15.28 -30.47
N ASN A 433 -18.44 -14.91 -31.56
CA ASN A 433 -18.21 -13.54 -32.01
C ASN A 433 -17.59 -12.61 -30.93
N LYS A 434 -16.73 -13.20 -30.07
CA LYS A 434 -15.97 -12.41 -29.08
C LYS A 434 -14.79 -11.74 -29.77
N VAL A 435 -14.68 -10.43 -29.68
CA VAL A 435 -13.55 -9.67 -30.18
C VAL A 435 -12.37 -9.75 -29.18
N GLN A 436 -11.16 -9.58 -29.70
CA GLN A 436 -9.99 -9.38 -28.85
C GLN A 436 -10.09 -8.06 -28.11
N THR A 437 -9.74 -8.05 -26.82
CA THR A 437 -9.54 -6.84 -26.03
C THR A 437 -8.12 -6.77 -25.54
N ILE A 438 -7.61 -5.58 -25.30
CA ILE A 438 -6.28 -5.33 -24.76
C ILE A 438 -6.45 -4.77 -23.36
N ASP A 439 -5.77 -5.38 -22.42
CA ASP A 439 -5.68 -4.92 -21.04
C ASP A 439 -4.41 -4.08 -20.91
N CYS A 440 -4.53 -2.92 -20.34
CA CYS A 440 -3.44 -1.97 -20.22
C CYS A 440 -3.15 -1.66 -18.76
N ASP A 441 -1.88 -1.38 -18.48
CA ASP A 441 -1.51 -0.81 -17.20
C ASP A 441 -2.21 0.54 -17.02
N GLY A 442 -2.63 0.81 -15.81
CA GLY A 442 -3.25 2.01 -15.31
C GLY A 442 -2.78 2.25 -13.88
N PRO A 443 -3.44 3.08 -13.09
CA PRO A 443 -4.53 4.02 -13.43
C PRO A 443 -4.04 5.35 -14.00
N ALA A 444 -2.72 5.66 -13.92
CA ALA A 444 -2.19 6.96 -14.32
C ALA A 444 -2.21 7.19 -15.85
N SER A 445 -2.22 6.13 -16.66
CA SER A 445 -2.38 6.23 -18.11
C SER A 445 -2.78 4.88 -18.71
N ILE A 446 -3.38 4.90 -19.90
CA ILE A 446 -3.54 3.68 -20.70
C ILE A 446 -2.18 3.44 -21.37
N ASN A 447 -1.48 2.41 -20.91
CA ASN A 447 -0.15 2.05 -21.43
C ASN A 447 -0.03 0.54 -21.56
N ASN A 448 0.50 0.09 -22.71
CA ASN A 448 0.82 -1.31 -22.96
C ASN A 448 2.09 -1.39 -23.80
N ASN A 449 3.17 -1.84 -23.19
CA ASN A 449 4.49 -1.91 -23.81
C ASN A 449 4.55 -2.91 -24.97
N PHE A 450 3.71 -3.96 -24.95
CA PHE A 450 3.70 -5.01 -26.00
C PHE A 450 3.02 -4.53 -27.27
N THR A 451 2.02 -3.65 -27.16
CA THR A 451 1.27 -3.14 -28.31
C THR A 451 1.67 -1.73 -28.72
N GLY A 452 2.51 -1.07 -27.92
CA GLY A 452 2.88 0.34 -28.11
C GLY A 452 1.70 1.30 -27.88
N THR A 453 0.64 0.83 -27.21
CA THR A 453 -0.50 1.68 -26.83
C THR A 453 -0.07 2.65 -25.75
N GLY A 454 -0.39 3.93 -25.93
CA GLY A 454 -0.13 4.97 -24.93
C GLY A 454 -1.20 6.05 -24.97
N SER A 455 -1.31 6.80 -23.89
CA SER A 455 -2.26 7.90 -23.76
C SER A 455 -1.64 9.07 -22.98
N VAL A 456 -2.46 10.10 -22.72
CA VAL A 456 -2.07 11.20 -21.83
C VAL A 456 -1.87 10.66 -20.42
N GLY A 457 -0.74 10.99 -19.79
CA GLY A 457 -0.46 10.67 -18.39
C GLY A 457 -1.25 11.58 -17.47
N PHE A 458 -1.98 10.96 -16.52
CA PHE A 458 -2.61 11.60 -15.37
C PHE A 458 -1.67 11.55 -14.16
N PRO A 459 -1.97 12.27 -13.07
CA PRO A 459 -1.20 12.14 -11.83
C PRO A 459 -1.14 10.70 -11.33
N SER A 460 0.00 10.33 -10.75
CA SER A 460 0.19 8.99 -10.16
C SER A 460 -0.75 8.75 -8.98
N ALA A 461 -1.00 7.49 -8.64
CA ALA A 461 -1.81 7.12 -7.47
C ALA A 461 -1.27 7.75 -6.17
N VAL A 462 0.06 7.84 -6.01
CA VAL A 462 0.71 8.51 -4.86
C VAL A 462 0.38 10.01 -4.85
N MET A 463 0.42 10.69 -5.99
CA MET A 463 0.03 12.11 -6.09
C MET A 463 -1.45 12.30 -5.72
N ILE A 464 -2.32 11.39 -6.16
CA ILE A 464 -3.76 11.43 -5.83
C ILE A 464 -3.95 11.17 -4.32
N ALA A 465 -3.26 10.19 -3.75
CA ALA A 465 -3.31 9.90 -2.31
C ALA A 465 -2.90 11.11 -1.47
N ASN A 466 -1.85 11.84 -1.89
CA ASN A 466 -1.41 13.06 -1.20
C ASN A 466 -2.44 14.19 -1.22
N THR A 467 -3.48 14.13 -2.06
CA THR A 467 -4.57 15.13 -2.01
C THR A 467 -5.43 15.00 -0.77
N TRP A 468 -5.53 13.80 -0.17
CA TRP A 468 -6.46 13.49 0.92
C TRP A 468 -7.89 13.96 0.59
N SER A 469 -8.32 13.74 -0.64
CA SER A 469 -9.66 14.06 -1.13
C SER A 469 -10.27 12.84 -1.78
N THR A 470 -11.54 12.63 -1.52
CA THR A 470 -12.36 11.56 -2.14
C THR A 470 -13.16 12.07 -3.34
N ASP A 471 -13.12 13.37 -3.62
CA ASP A 471 -13.83 14.06 -4.72
C ASP A 471 -13.00 14.13 -6.02
#